data_875122851223ee6f6f6a2b0f2e018df9
#
_entry.id   875122851223ee6f6f6a2b0f2e018df9
#
_cell.length_a   1.000
_cell.length_b   1.000
_cell.length_c   1.000
_cell.angle_alpha   90.00
_cell.angle_beta   90.00
_cell.angle_gamma   90.00
#
_symmetry.space_group_name_H-M   'P 1'
#
loop_
_entity.id
_entity.type
_entity.pdbx_description
1 polymer ?
#
loop_
_entity_poly.entity_id
_entity_poly.type
_entity_poly.pdbx_seq_one_letter_code
_entity_poly.pdbx_strand_id
1 'polypeptide(L)'
;LILGCGHSESLTLFNTNAAVRDHGRLFLIDCGWTIKAALQAQGHGFADIDGIFITHVHGDHVFGLERIGYEARFKLGRRIPLYLPEALIEELWDQTLKGSMGRNSDGEQTLDDYFDVRPVPGMRLETPQLSAELFSTRHTPGKPSFGLLLDDHVVFTSDTRPVPEALSRLDFDIGFHDVTFQTGNPVHASLDELIETYPPEIRRRLYLMSYEDSYAD
;
A
#
# COMPACT_ATOMS: atom_id res chain seq x y z
N LEU A 1 -3.75 10.65 5.12
CA LEU A 1 -3.63 10.04 6.45
C LEU A 1 -2.64 8.89 6.38
N ILE A 2 -1.59 8.91 7.18
CA ILE A 2 -0.68 7.79 7.36
C ILE A 2 -1.26 6.91 8.47
N LEU A 3 -1.54 5.64 8.16
CA LEU A 3 -2.10 4.67 9.09
C LEU A 3 -1.01 3.89 9.81
N GLY A 4 0.14 3.72 9.17
CA GLY A 4 1.34 3.13 9.72
C GLY A 4 2.55 3.56 8.90
N CYS A 5 3.71 3.62 9.53
CA CYS A 5 4.99 3.98 8.90
C CYS A 5 6.12 3.03 9.25
N GLY A 6 5.80 1.88 9.84
CA GLY A 6 6.77 0.86 10.20
C GLY A 6 6.92 -0.22 9.12
N HIS A 7 8.06 -0.91 9.14
CA HIS A 7 8.35 -2.02 8.22
C HIS A 7 7.52 -3.28 8.52
N SER A 8 7.79 -4.37 7.82
CA SER A 8 7.04 -5.63 7.89
C SER A 8 6.88 -6.19 9.31
N GLU A 9 7.87 -6.04 10.18
CA GLU A 9 7.86 -6.58 11.55
C GLU A 9 7.37 -5.57 12.61
N SER A 10 7.03 -4.33 12.22
CA SER A 10 6.62 -3.29 13.15
C SER A 10 5.32 -3.62 13.87
N LEU A 11 5.31 -3.43 15.19
CA LEU A 11 4.17 -3.62 16.05
C LEU A 11 3.60 -2.30 16.56
N THR A 12 4.46 -1.33 16.86
CA THR A 12 4.07 -0.03 17.44
C THR A 12 3.78 1.01 16.37
N LEU A 13 4.58 1.04 15.30
CA LEU A 13 4.41 1.96 14.17
C LEU A 13 3.36 1.48 13.16
N PHE A 14 2.89 0.24 13.29
CA PHE A 14 2.08 -0.47 12.30
C PHE A 14 2.76 -0.57 10.93
N ASN A 15 2.32 -1.50 10.10
CA ASN A 15 2.86 -1.62 8.73
C ASN A 15 2.59 -0.36 7.91
N THR A 16 3.46 -0.07 6.98
CA THR A 16 3.32 1.05 6.04
C THR A 16 2.03 0.93 5.24
N ASN A 17 1.04 1.70 5.65
CA ASN A 17 -0.27 1.80 5.00
C ASN A 17 -0.74 3.25 5.08
N ALA A 18 -1.44 3.71 4.05
CA ALA A 18 -1.99 5.05 4.01
C ALA A 18 -3.46 5.05 3.64
N ALA A 19 -4.13 6.19 3.83
CA ALA A 19 -5.48 6.40 3.34
C ALA A 19 -5.68 7.83 2.85
N VAL A 20 -6.37 7.98 1.74
CA VAL A 20 -7.00 9.24 1.36
C VAL A 20 -8.35 9.33 2.07
N ARG A 21 -8.59 10.43 2.78
CA ARG A 21 -9.81 10.66 3.52
C ARG A 21 -10.66 11.72 2.83
N ASP A 22 -11.88 11.35 2.46
CA ASP A 22 -12.86 12.23 1.89
C ASP A 22 -14.20 12.07 2.61
N HIS A 23 -14.77 13.16 3.14
CA HIS A 23 -16.05 13.20 3.85
C HIS A 23 -16.24 12.08 4.90
N GLY A 24 -15.18 11.73 5.64
CA GLY A 24 -15.18 10.68 6.66
C GLY A 24 -15.07 9.26 6.12
N ARG A 25 -14.98 9.09 4.81
CA ARG A 25 -14.73 7.82 4.13
C ARG A 25 -13.25 7.67 3.81
N LEU A 26 -12.79 6.44 3.67
CA LEU A 26 -11.39 6.11 3.47
C LEU A 26 -11.18 5.34 2.17
N PHE A 27 -10.23 5.78 1.37
CA PHE A 27 -9.63 4.99 0.30
C PHE A 27 -8.24 4.56 0.76
N LEU A 28 -8.04 3.26 0.97
CA LEU A 28 -6.78 2.72 1.48
C LEU A 28 -5.75 2.57 0.36
N ILE A 29 -4.49 2.83 0.70
CA ILE A 29 -3.31 2.42 -0.06
C ILE A 29 -2.61 1.37 0.79
N ASP A 30 -2.62 0.14 0.31
CA ASP A 30 -2.23 -1.08 0.99
C ASP A 30 -3.13 -1.49 2.19
N CYS A 31 -3.02 -2.75 2.55
CA CYS A 31 -3.86 -3.40 3.55
C CYS A 31 -3.08 -4.52 4.25
N GLY A 32 -2.04 -4.13 4.99
CA GLY A 32 -1.18 -5.04 5.73
C GLY A 32 -1.86 -5.70 6.93
N TRP A 33 -1.20 -6.64 7.57
CA TRP A 33 -1.76 -7.42 8.67
C TRP A 33 -2.08 -6.59 9.92
N THR A 34 -1.45 -5.41 10.10
CA THR A 34 -1.75 -4.49 11.21
C THR A 34 -2.92 -3.54 10.93
N ILE A 35 -3.50 -3.54 9.72
CA ILE A 35 -4.45 -2.51 9.26
C ILE A 35 -5.64 -2.31 10.21
N LYS A 36 -6.17 -3.39 10.80
CA LYS A 36 -7.32 -3.29 11.71
C LYS A 36 -6.98 -2.49 12.96
N ALA A 37 -5.82 -2.72 13.55
CA ALA A 37 -5.36 -2.00 14.74
C ALA A 37 -5.02 -0.54 14.38
N ALA A 38 -4.38 -0.32 13.24
CA ALA A 38 -4.05 1.01 12.74
C ALA A 38 -5.29 1.88 12.51
N LEU A 39 -6.33 1.34 11.88
CA LEU A 39 -7.62 2.02 11.69
C LEU A 39 -8.29 2.34 13.05
N GLN A 40 -8.32 1.36 13.95
CA GLN A 40 -8.91 1.55 15.28
C GLN A 40 -8.20 2.64 16.09
N ALA A 41 -6.88 2.71 16.00
CA ALA A 41 -6.08 3.75 16.66
C ALA A 41 -6.41 5.17 16.13
N GLN A 42 -6.89 5.27 14.90
CA GLN A 42 -7.32 6.52 14.26
C GLN A 42 -8.84 6.77 14.37
N GLY A 43 -9.58 5.93 15.14
CA GLY A 43 -11.02 6.06 15.32
C GLY A 43 -11.86 5.59 14.13
N HIS A 44 -11.30 4.75 13.26
CA HIS A 44 -11.94 4.21 12.06
C HIS A 44 -12.17 2.70 12.15
N GLY A 45 -13.04 2.20 11.28
CA GLY A 45 -13.30 0.77 11.11
C GLY A 45 -13.50 0.37 9.64
N PHE A 46 -13.66 -0.91 9.41
CA PHE A 46 -13.83 -1.44 8.04
C PHE A 46 -15.11 -0.91 7.34
N ALA A 47 -16.09 -0.46 8.12
CA ALA A 47 -17.30 0.17 7.56
C ALA A 47 -17.01 1.50 6.85
N ASP A 48 -15.93 2.18 7.20
CA ASP A 48 -15.56 3.50 6.65
C ASP A 48 -14.80 3.40 5.32
N ILE A 49 -14.40 2.18 4.90
CA ILE A 49 -13.56 1.97 3.72
C ILE A 49 -14.42 1.94 2.46
N ASP A 50 -14.12 2.80 1.50
CA ASP A 50 -14.80 2.89 0.18
C ASP A 50 -13.99 2.32 -0.98
N GLY A 51 -12.72 2.03 -0.78
CA GLY A 51 -11.86 1.41 -1.77
C GLY A 51 -10.49 1.08 -1.20
N ILE A 52 -9.80 0.18 -1.86
CA ILE A 52 -8.45 -0.26 -1.52
C ILE A 52 -7.63 -0.34 -2.81
N PHE A 53 -6.44 0.23 -2.81
CA PHE A 53 -5.43 0.01 -3.84
C PHE A 53 -4.27 -0.78 -3.24
N ILE A 54 -3.73 -1.74 -3.97
CA ILE A 54 -2.56 -2.53 -3.57
C ILE A 54 -1.37 -2.18 -4.45
N THR A 55 -0.26 -1.83 -3.82
CA THR A 55 1.00 -1.44 -4.47
C THR A 55 1.82 -2.65 -4.92
N HIS A 56 1.86 -3.71 -4.10
CA HIS A 56 2.57 -4.96 -4.38
C HIS A 56 2.11 -6.07 -3.44
N VAL A 57 2.55 -7.32 -3.70
CA VAL A 57 2.08 -8.49 -2.94
C VAL A 57 3.16 -8.96 -1.95
N HIS A 58 3.18 -8.30 -0.77
CA HIS A 58 3.86 -8.80 0.44
C HIS A 58 2.88 -8.78 1.62
N GLY A 59 3.15 -9.55 2.67
CA GLY A 59 2.20 -9.77 3.76
C GLY A 59 1.84 -8.50 4.53
N ASP A 60 2.80 -7.63 4.75
CA ASP A 60 2.63 -6.33 5.39
C ASP A 60 1.86 -5.31 4.53
N HIS A 61 1.56 -5.66 3.27
CA HIS A 61 0.73 -4.87 2.35
C HIS A 61 -0.60 -5.54 1.99
N VAL A 62 -0.77 -6.87 2.17
CA VAL A 62 -1.97 -7.56 1.69
C VAL A 62 -2.67 -8.47 2.71
N PHE A 63 -2.02 -8.92 3.81
CA PHE A 63 -2.63 -9.91 4.71
C PHE A 63 -3.80 -9.39 5.54
N GLY A 64 -4.07 -8.09 5.55
CA GLY A 64 -5.32 -7.52 6.07
C GLY A 64 -6.54 -7.77 5.18
N LEU A 65 -6.33 -8.07 3.89
CA LEU A 65 -7.43 -8.28 2.93
C LEU A 65 -8.32 -9.45 3.30
N GLU A 66 -7.78 -10.55 3.82
CA GLU A 66 -8.60 -11.66 4.30
C GLU A 66 -9.62 -11.17 5.32
N ARG A 67 -9.16 -10.46 6.34
CA ARG A 67 -10.02 -9.98 7.42
C ARG A 67 -11.06 -8.98 6.93
N ILE A 68 -10.66 -8.03 6.09
CA ILE A 68 -11.57 -7.04 5.51
C ILE A 68 -12.60 -7.73 4.61
N GLY A 69 -12.18 -8.64 3.74
CA GLY A 69 -13.06 -9.35 2.82
C GLY A 69 -14.14 -10.14 3.55
N TYR A 70 -13.77 -10.89 4.58
CA TYR A 70 -14.76 -11.61 5.40
C TYR A 70 -15.71 -10.66 6.13
N GLU A 71 -15.19 -9.61 6.77
CA GLU A 71 -16.03 -8.69 7.53
C GLU A 71 -16.95 -7.86 6.63
N ALA A 72 -16.47 -7.40 5.48
CA ALA A 72 -17.27 -6.68 4.50
C ALA A 72 -18.41 -7.55 3.95
N ARG A 73 -18.08 -8.78 3.50
CA ARG A 73 -19.07 -9.69 2.94
C ARG A 73 -20.10 -10.16 3.97
N PHE A 74 -19.65 -10.69 5.11
CA PHE A 74 -20.54 -11.41 6.02
C PHE A 74 -21.15 -10.54 7.14
N LYS A 75 -20.57 -9.38 7.44
CA LYS A 75 -21.12 -8.47 8.46
C LYS A 75 -21.73 -7.21 7.87
N LEU A 76 -21.05 -6.63 6.85
CA LEU A 76 -21.49 -5.38 6.25
C LEU A 76 -22.36 -5.59 5.02
N GLY A 77 -22.45 -6.83 4.50
CA GLY A 77 -23.29 -7.18 3.35
C GLY A 77 -22.86 -6.49 2.05
N ARG A 78 -21.57 -6.15 1.90
CA ARG A 78 -21.05 -5.47 0.71
C ARG A 78 -19.68 -6.00 0.28
N ARG A 79 -19.31 -5.74 -0.96
CA ARG A 79 -17.95 -5.92 -1.48
C ARG A 79 -17.29 -4.55 -1.58
N ILE A 80 -16.07 -4.43 -1.07
CA ILE A 80 -15.29 -3.21 -1.17
C ILE A 80 -14.57 -3.20 -2.52
N PRO A 81 -14.57 -2.07 -3.27
CA PRO A 81 -13.75 -1.93 -4.48
C PRO A 81 -12.27 -2.18 -4.18
N LEU A 82 -11.66 -3.12 -4.91
CA LEU A 82 -10.26 -3.47 -4.80
C LEU A 82 -9.57 -3.18 -6.13
N TYR A 83 -8.77 -2.15 -6.15
CA TYR A 83 -8.04 -1.69 -7.32
C TYR A 83 -6.66 -2.34 -7.35
N LEU A 84 -6.36 -3.02 -8.44
CA LEU A 84 -5.12 -3.77 -8.62
C LEU A 84 -4.53 -3.49 -10.00
N PRO A 85 -3.23 -3.12 -10.12
CA PRO A 85 -2.52 -3.32 -11.36
C PRO A 85 -2.70 -4.76 -11.87
N GLU A 86 -3.00 -4.94 -13.15
CA GLU A 86 -3.30 -6.27 -13.72
C GLU A 86 -2.22 -7.32 -13.41
N ALA A 87 -0.96 -6.87 -13.39
CA ALA A 87 0.19 -7.71 -13.07
C ALA A 87 0.18 -8.34 -11.66
N LEU A 88 -0.64 -7.79 -10.72
CA LEU A 88 -0.71 -8.30 -9.35
C LEU A 88 -1.86 -9.28 -9.11
N ILE A 89 -2.83 -9.39 -10.01
CA ILE A 89 -4.09 -10.11 -9.75
C ILE A 89 -3.84 -11.60 -9.50
N GLU A 90 -3.08 -12.26 -10.38
CA GLU A 90 -2.77 -13.69 -10.24
C GLU A 90 -1.94 -13.95 -8.97
N GLU A 91 -0.90 -13.14 -8.73
CA GLU A 91 -0.06 -13.29 -7.55
C GLU A 91 -0.87 -13.09 -6.26
N LEU A 92 -1.72 -12.07 -6.20
CA LEU A 92 -2.55 -11.80 -5.04
C LEU A 92 -3.55 -12.92 -4.75
N TRP A 93 -4.27 -13.38 -5.79
CA TRP A 93 -5.29 -14.40 -5.56
C TRP A 93 -4.71 -15.80 -5.54
N ASP A 94 -4.19 -16.28 -6.66
CA ASP A 94 -3.85 -17.70 -6.82
C ASP A 94 -2.63 -18.13 -6.01
N GLN A 95 -1.68 -17.23 -5.77
CA GLN A 95 -0.45 -17.54 -5.07
C GLN A 95 -0.44 -17.08 -3.60
N THR A 96 -1.40 -16.22 -3.19
CA THR A 96 -1.38 -15.63 -1.84
C THR A 96 -2.67 -15.90 -1.07
N LEU A 97 -3.82 -15.33 -1.45
CA LEU A 97 -5.04 -15.34 -0.64
C LEU A 97 -5.90 -16.60 -0.82
N LYS A 98 -5.83 -17.25 -1.96
CA LYS A 98 -6.69 -18.39 -2.29
C LYS A 98 -6.53 -19.58 -1.32
N GLY A 99 -5.34 -19.74 -0.74
CA GLY A 99 -5.10 -20.79 0.25
C GLY A 99 -6.02 -20.70 1.47
N SER A 100 -6.30 -19.48 1.93
CA SER A 100 -7.17 -19.23 3.09
C SER A 100 -8.60 -18.84 2.73
N MET A 101 -8.80 -18.17 1.60
CA MET A 101 -10.08 -17.60 1.20
C MET A 101 -10.81 -18.39 0.09
N GLY A 102 -10.11 -19.26 -0.63
CA GLY A 102 -10.65 -19.94 -1.83
C GLY A 102 -11.72 -20.99 -1.56
N ARG A 103 -11.99 -21.33 -0.28
CA ARG A 103 -13.07 -22.25 0.09
C ARG A 103 -13.61 -21.93 1.48
N ASN A 104 -14.93 -21.88 1.61
CA ASN A 104 -15.63 -21.71 2.88
C ASN A 104 -16.89 -22.60 2.93
N SER A 105 -17.82 -22.33 3.87
CA SER A 105 -19.09 -23.08 4.00
C SER A 105 -19.98 -23.01 2.76
N ASP A 106 -19.84 -21.97 1.94
CA ASP A 106 -20.64 -21.77 0.71
C ASP A 106 -20.03 -22.48 -0.51
N GLY A 107 -18.85 -23.12 -0.35
CA GLY A 107 -18.14 -23.84 -1.40
C GLY A 107 -16.87 -23.11 -1.86
N GLU A 108 -16.51 -23.31 -3.14
CA GLU A 108 -15.37 -22.62 -3.75
C GLU A 108 -15.67 -21.15 -3.96
N GLN A 109 -14.66 -20.33 -3.74
CA GLN A 109 -14.74 -18.87 -3.80
C GLN A 109 -13.68 -18.30 -4.73
N THR A 110 -13.95 -17.10 -5.24
CA THR A 110 -13.05 -16.28 -6.02
C THR A 110 -12.77 -14.97 -5.30
N LEU A 111 -11.82 -14.19 -5.78
CA LEU A 111 -11.55 -12.85 -5.22
C LEU A 111 -12.79 -11.94 -5.33
N ASP A 112 -13.56 -12.06 -6.43
CA ASP A 112 -14.78 -11.30 -6.65
C ASP A 112 -15.93 -11.65 -5.71
N ASP A 113 -15.87 -12.78 -5.01
CA ASP A 113 -16.85 -13.10 -3.97
C ASP A 113 -16.69 -12.24 -2.72
N TYR A 114 -15.49 -11.69 -2.49
CA TYR A 114 -15.17 -10.84 -1.34
C TYR A 114 -15.05 -9.37 -1.69
N PHE A 115 -14.52 -9.06 -2.88
CA PHE A 115 -14.23 -7.69 -3.33
C PHE A 115 -14.91 -7.38 -4.66
N ASP A 116 -15.14 -6.12 -4.94
CA ASP A 116 -15.44 -5.62 -6.28
C ASP A 116 -14.09 -5.35 -6.98
N VAL A 117 -13.55 -6.39 -7.65
CA VAL A 117 -12.20 -6.33 -8.22
C VAL A 117 -12.19 -5.40 -9.44
N ARG A 118 -11.31 -4.42 -9.41
CA ARG A 118 -11.17 -3.39 -10.44
C ARG A 118 -9.72 -3.36 -10.94
N PRO A 119 -9.42 -4.07 -12.03
CA PRO A 119 -8.11 -4.00 -12.65
C PRO A 119 -7.78 -2.56 -13.06
N VAL A 120 -6.54 -2.14 -12.76
CA VAL A 120 -6.03 -0.83 -13.16
C VAL A 120 -5.22 -1.02 -14.45
N PRO A 121 -5.73 -0.58 -15.60
CA PRO A 121 -5.04 -0.71 -16.86
C PRO A 121 -3.92 0.33 -16.96
N GLY A 122 -2.75 -0.10 -17.41
CA GLY A 122 -1.60 0.80 -17.57
C GLY A 122 -1.09 1.35 -16.25
N MET A 123 -0.73 2.63 -16.25
CA MET A 123 -0.07 3.30 -15.11
C MET A 123 -0.92 4.46 -14.55
N ARG A 124 -2.24 4.33 -14.57
CA ARG A 124 -3.14 5.37 -14.06
C ARG A 124 -4.34 4.78 -13.31
N LEU A 125 -4.49 5.21 -12.08
CA LEU A 125 -5.65 4.92 -11.23
C LEU A 125 -6.62 6.10 -11.28
N GLU A 126 -7.89 5.81 -11.56
CA GLU A 126 -8.98 6.79 -11.47
C GLU A 126 -10.10 6.22 -10.59
N THR A 127 -10.45 6.94 -9.56
CA THR A 127 -11.53 6.59 -8.62
C THR A 127 -12.38 7.81 -8.30
N PRO A 128 -13.56 7.65 -7.70
CA PRO A 128 -14.33 8.80 -7.23
C PRO A 128 -13.61 9.65 -6.17
N GLN A 129 -12.64 9.10 -5.44
CA GLN A 129 -11.97 9.75 -4.32
C GLN A 129 -10.64 10.40 -4.71
N LEU A 130 -9.96 9.86 -5.73
CA LEU A 130 -8.62 10.32 -6.13
C LEU A 130 -8.27 9.89 -7.55
N SER A 131 -7.32 10.58 -8.13
CA SER A 131 -6.57 10.09 -9.29
C SER A 131 -5.11 9.84 -8.89
N ALA A 132 -4.44 8.90 -9.57
CA ALA A 132 -3.02 8.70 -9.34
C ALA A 132 -2.30 8.23 -10.61
N GLU A 133 -1.11 8.78 -10.83
CA GLU A 133 -0.14 8.20 -11.75
C GLU A 133 0.67 7.15 -11.00
N LEU A 134 0.77 5.95 -11.57
CA LEU A 134 1.60 4.87 -11.04
C LEU A 134 3.00 4.96 -11.64
N PHE A 135 3.99 4.55 -10.86
CA PHE A 135 5.35 4.32 -11.36
C PHE A 135 5.92 3.04 -10.78
N SER A 136 6.75 2.35 -11.55
CA SER A 136 7.41 1.12 -11.06
C SER A 136 8.43 1.47 -9.99
N THR A 137 8.47 0.65 -8.94
CA THR A 137 9.44 0.73 -7.86
C THR A 137 10.53 -0.33 -8.00
N ARG A 138 11.58 -0.22 -7.21
CA ARG A 138 12.74 -1.13 -7.20
C ARG A 138 12.76 -1.90 -5.89
N HIS A 139 11.93 -2.92 -5.82
CA HIS A 139 11.79 -3.73 -4.62
C HIS A 139 12.29 -5.16 -4.88
N THR A 140 11.47 -6.18 -4.71
CA THR A 140 11.89 -7.56 -4.92
C THR A 140 12.13 -7.85 -6.41
N PRO A 141 13.32 -8.32 -6.82
CA PRO A 141 13.59 -8.65 -8.21
C PRO A 141 12.58 -9.66 -8.78
N GLY A 142 12.03 -9.33 -9.95
CA GLY A 142 11.07 -10.19 -10.64
C GLY A 142 9.62 -10.09 -10.14
N LYS A 143 9.34 -9.32 -9.10
CA LYS A 143 7.98 -9.02 -8.63
C LYS A 143 7.58 -7.61 -9.03
N PRO A 144 6.39 -7.41 -9.62
CA PRO A 144 5.89 -6.07 -9.89
C PRO A 144 5.58 -5.33 -8.60
N SER A 145 6.00 -4.07 -8.51
CA SER A 145 5.71 -3.16 -7.41
C SER A 145 5.56 -1.73 -7.91
N PHE A 146 4.69 -0.94 -7.26
CA PHE A 146 4.27 0.36 -7.74
C PHE A 146 4.26 1.39 -6.63
N GLY A 147 4.74 2.60 -6.94
CA GLY A 147 4.47 3.81 -6.20
C GLY A 147 3.40 4.64 -6.91
N LEU A 148 2.90 5.66 -6.23
CA LEU A 148 1.82 6.53 -6.70
C LEU A 148 2.22 8.01 -6.59
N LEU A 149 1.84 8.80 -7.60
CA LEU A 149 1.67 10.25 -7.47
C LEU A 149 0.17 10.52 -7.38
N LEU A 150 -0.30 10.92 -6.21
CA LEU A 150 -1.70 11.17 -5.89
C LEU A 150 -2.08 12.61 -6.22
N ASP A 151 -3.11 12.80 -7.05
CA ASP A 151 -3.70 14.09 -7.42
C ASP A 151 -2.67 15.16 -7.85
N ASP A 152 -1.56 14.74 -8.45
CA ASP A 152 -0.41 15.55 -8.88
C ASP A 152 0.30 16.32 -7.74
N HIS A 153 0.14 15.88 -6.47
CA HIS A 153 0.68 16.55 -5.30
C HIS A 153 1.50 15.68 -4.37
N VAL A 154 1.08 14.43 -4.13
CA VAL A 154 1.67 13.58 -3.10
C VAL A 154 2.24 12.31 -3.68
N VAL A 155 3.55 12.12 -3.53
CA VAL A 155 4.21 10.85 -3.85
C VAL A 155 4.11 9.91 -2.65
N PHE A 156 3.70 8.66 -2.91
CA PHE A 156 3.79 7.54 -2.01
C PHE A 156 4.58 6.43 -2.71
N THR A 157 5.81 6.16 -2.27
CA THR A 157 6.66 5.20 -3.00
C THR A 157 6.28 3.75 -2.72
N SER A 158 5.63 3.47 -1.58
CA SER A 158 5.60 2.13 -1.00
C SER A 158 7.03 1.59 -0.86
N ASP A 159 7.23 0.28 -0.82
CA ASP A 159 8.54 -0.33 -0.63
C ASP A 159 9.41 -0.22 -1.88
N THR A 160 10.63 0.29 -1.70
CA THR A 160 11.53 0.53 -2.83
C THR A 160 12.96 0.85 -2.41
N ARG A 161 13.90 0.55 -3.27
CA ARG A 161 15.18 1.25 -3.34
C ARG A 161 14.99 2.63 -3.99
N PRO A 162 16.02 3.51 -3.99
CA PRO A 162 15.88 4.81 -4.64
C PRO A 162 15.40 4.72 -6.09
N VAL A 163 14.47 5.59 -6.48
CA VAL A 163 13.86 5.67 -7.82
C VAL A 163 14.05 7.06 -8.44
N PRO A 164 15.30 7.51 -8.65
CA PRO A 164 15.57 8.87 -9.09
C PRO A 164 14.93 9.22 -10.43
N GLU A 165 14.75 8.27 -11.34
CA GLU A 165 14.10 8.49 -12.63
C GLU A 165 12.63 8.90 -12.46
N ALA A 166 11.94 8.27 -11.50
CA ALA A 166 10.56 8.61 -11.21
C ALA A 166 10.48 9.98 -10.51
N LEU A 167 11.19 10.15 -9.39
CA LEU A 167 11.06 11.37 -8.57
C LEU A 167 11.60 12.62 -9.26
N SER A 168 12.55 12.50 -10.20
CA SER A 168 13.03 13.66 -10.99
C SER A 168 12.04 14.08 -12.08
N ARG A 169 11.18 13.18 -12.55
CA ARG A 169 10.18 13.43 -13.57
C ARG A 169 8.87 13.97 -13.01
N LEU A 170 8.50 13.52 -11.82
CA LEU A 170 7.25 13.86 -11.17
C LEU A 170 7.34 15.26 -10.53
N ASP A 171 6.30 16.06 -10.74
CA ASP A 171 6.10 17.28 -9.97
C ASP A 171 5.20 16.96 -8.76
N PHE A 172 5.73 17.14 -7.54
CA PHE A 172 5.03 16.82 -6.31
C PHE A 172 5.42 17.78 -5.19
N ASP A 173 4.52 18.00 -4.26
CA ASP A 173 4.76 18.88 -3.10
C ASP A 173 5.39 18.12 -1.93
N ILE A 174 4.90 16.90 -1.66
CA ILE A 174 5.29 16.05 -0.55
C ILE A 174 5.47 14.60 -1.05
N GLY A 175 6.51 13.92 -0.54
CA GLY A 175 6.71 12.50 -0.79
C GLY A 175 6.86 11.69 0.50
N PHE A 176 6.25 10.52 0.53
CA PHE A 176 6.47 9.50 1.55
C PHE A 176 7.33 8.40 0.93
N HIS A 177 8.55 8.23 1.44
CA HIS A 177 9.54 7.35 0.84
C HIS A 177 9.98 6.27 1.83
N ASP A 178 10.11 5.05 1.30
CA ASP A 178 10.70 3.90 1.99
C ASP A 178 12.10 4.19 2.49
N VAL A 179 12.40 3.79 3.70
CA VAL A 179 13.76 3.81 4.27
C VAL A 179 13.94 2.68 5.26
N THR A 180 15.15 2.10 5.26
CA THR A 180 15.66 1.29 6.36
C THR A 180 16.92 1.91 6.92
N PHE A 181 17.13 1.81 8.21
CA PHE A 181 18.38 2.21 8.85
C PHE A 181 19.41 1.08 8.87
N GLN A 182 19.06 -0.09 8.34
CA GLN A 182 19.98 -1.20 8.13
C GLN A 182 20.79 -0.98 6.85
N THR A 183 22.11 -1.04 6.95
CA THR A 183 22.99 -0.92 5.78
C THR A 183 22.96 -2.20 4.94
N GLY A 184 23.01 -2.03 3.61
CA GLY A 184 23.13 -3.16 2.67
C GLY A 184 21.83 -3.95 2.45
N ASN A 185 20.69 -3.38 2.78
CA ASN A 185 19.41 -4.00 2.47
C ASN A 185 19.23 -4.09 0.94
N PRO A 186 18.94 -5.28 0.37
CA PRO A 186 18.89 -5.46 -1.08
C PRO A 186 17.63 -4.88 -1.75
N VAL A 187 16.57 -4.62 -0.97
CA VAL A 187 15.23 -4.29 -1.50
C VAL A 187 14.62 -3.02 -0.93
N HIS A 188 15.17 -2.47 0.14
CA HIS A 188 14.78 -1.18 0.74
C HIS A 188 15.91 -0.16 0.64
N ALA A 189 15.54 1.12 0.56
CA ALA A 189 16.49 2.21 0.53
C ALA A 189 17.13 2.43 1.90
N SER A 190 18.46 2.45 2.01
CA SER A 190 19.11 2.96 3.22
C SER A 190 19.09 4.49 3.23
N LEU A 191 19.19 5.10 4.42
CA LEU A 191 19.23 6.56 4.55
C LEU A 191 20.42 7.16 3.77
N ASP A 192 21.57 6.49 3.80
CA ASP A 192 22.77 6.95 3.07
C ASP A 192 22.52 6.94 1.55
N GLU A 193 21.88 5.87 1.03
CA GLU A 193 21.50 5.80 -0.39
C GLU A 193 20.54 6.92 -0.80
N LEU A 194 19.57 7.29 0.06
CA LEU A 194 18.68 8.42 -0.22
C LEU A 194 19.44 9.74 -0.27
N ILE A 195 20.39 9.93 0.65
CA ILE A 195 21.24 11.14 0.72
C ILE A 195 22.13 11.25 -0.53
N GLU A 196 22.72 10.16 -0.95
CA GLU A 196 23.62 10.10 -2.12
C GLU A 196 22.88 10.23 -3.44
N THR A 197 21.66 9.65 -3.54
CA THR A 197 20.91 9.56 -4.80
C THR A 197 20.07 10.80 -5.08
N TYR A 198 19.42 11.35 -4.05
CA TYR A 198 18.49 12.47 -4.27
C TYR A 198 19.12 13.82 -4.00
N PRO A 199 18.96 14.79 -4.92
CA PRO A 199 19.43 16.15 -4.69
C PRO A 199 18.62 16.84 -3.56
N PRO A 200 19.18 17.89 -2.93
CA PRO A 200 18.56 18.55 -1.77
C PRO A 200 17.11 19.02 -1.99
N GLU A 201 16.77 19.45 -3.19
CA GLU A 201 15.43 19.92 -3.57
C GLU A 201 14.38 18.80 -3.53
N ILE A 202 14.75 17.56 -3.84
CA ILE A 202 13.88 16.39 -3.68
C ILE A 202 13.82 16.01 -2.20
N ARG A 203 14.98 15.86 -1.53
CA ARG A 203 15.04 15.40 -0.14
C ARG A 203 14.25 16.27 0.83
N ARG A 204 14.14 17.58 0.62
CA ARG A 204 13.37 18.50 1.46
C ARG A 204 11.86 18.24 1.44
N ARG A 205 11.38 17.52 0.44
CA ARG A 205 9.97 17.17 0.26
C ARG A 205 9.64 15.76 0.74
N LEU A 206 10.66 14.97 1.15
CA LEU A 206 10.47 13.57 1.55
C LEU A 206 10.29 13.44 3.05
N TYR A 207 9.27 12.69 3.42
CA TYR A 207 9.06 12.10 4.73
C TYR A 207 9.40 10.61 4.63
N LEU A 208 10.06 10.08 5.65
CA LEU A 208 10.54 8.70 5.65
C LEU A 208 9.52 7.77 6.31
N MET A 209 9.37 6.56 5.79
CA MET A 209 8.49 5.50 6.29
C MET A 209 9.13 4.13 6.05
N SER A 210 8.49 3.05 6.52
CA SER A 210 8.98 1.66 6.42
C SER A 210 10.19 1.35 7.30
N TYR A 211 10.43 2.12 8.36
CA TYR A 211 11.56 1.90 9.26
C TYR A 211 11.18 1.08 10.50
N GLU A 212 12.20 0.62 11.20
CA GLU A 212 12.10 -0.25 12.36
C GLU A 212 11.56 0.49 13.60
N ASP A 213 10.75 -0.17 14.44
CA ASP A 213 10.19 0.38 15.69
C ASP A 213 11.26 0.99 16.61
N SER A 214 12.50 0.46 16.58
CA SER A 214 13.63 0.94 17.39
C SER A 214 14.10 2.35 17.06
N TYR A 215 13.65 2.93 15.95
CA TYR A 215 13.99 4.28 15.50
C TYR A 215 12.84 5.27 15.63
N ALA A 216 11.78 4.89 16.37
CA ALA A 216 10.61 5.75 16.58
C ALA A 216 10.78 6.82 17.68
N ASP A 217 11.87 6.77 18.46
CA ASP A 217 12.16 7.64 19.61
C ASP A 217 13.03 8.85 19.23
#